data_265383dee789ce4270bf70d9a0038ab0
#
_entry.id   265383dee789ce4270bf70d9a0038ab0
#
_cell.length_a   1.000
_cell.length_b   1.000
_cell.length_c   1.000
_cell.angle_alpha   90.00
_cell.angle_beta   90.00
_cell.angle_gamma   90.00
#
_symmetry.space_group_name_H-M   'P 1'
#
loop_
_entity.id
_entity.type
_entity.pdbx_description
1 polymer ?
#
loop_
_entity_poly.entity_id
_entity_poly.type
_entity_poly.pdbx_seq_one_letter_code
_entity_poly.pdbx_strand_id
1 'polypeptide(L)'
;VTAGSAAGGVAFAFAHLLAGYAYAKNQRDHNSAIIWMFAAAVPVIAVVSSYLALRGSDQTMLMSLFPLISASMAAFAILSRFPLWLSGLGAAIFVASDVLFLADLGVLRHSGAWGYLTWASYAVGYAMVARGAASFGIIKR
;
A
#
# COMPACT_ATOMS: atom_id res chain seq x y z
N VAL A 1 -10.70 -8.00 -19.33
CA VAL A 1 -9.56 -8.34 -18.43
C VAL A 1 -8.87 -9.55 -19.04
N THR A 2 -7.61 -9.43 -19.46
CA THR A 2 -6.83 -10.57 -19.98
C THR A 2 -6.44 -11.49 -18.82
N ALA A 3 -6.25 -12.79 -19.09
CA ALA A 3 -5.82 -13.77 -18.07
C ALA A 3 -4.52 -13.34 -17.35
N GLY A 4 -3.61 -12.65 -18.06
CA GLY A 4 -2.38 -12.12 -17.48
C GLY A 4 -2.60 -11.01 -16.45
N SER A 5 -3.59 -10.13 -16.63
CA SER A 5 -3.92 -9.09 -15.66
C SER A 5 -4.57 -9.64 -14.39
N ALA A 6 -5.38 -10.69 -14.51
CA ALA A 6 -5.96 -11.37 -13.36
C ALA A 6 -4.89 -12.09 -12.53
N ALA A 7 -3.96 -12.81 -13.17
CA ALA A 7 -2.85 -13.47 -12.50
C ALA A 7 -1.93 -12.47 -11.77
N GLY A 8 -1.65 -11.31 -12.38
CA GLY A 8 -0.89 -10.23 -11.76
C GLY A 8 -1.58 -9.68 -10.52
N GLY A 9 -2.89 -9.45 -10.57
CA GLY A 9 -3.68 -8.99 -9.42
C GLY A 9 -3.70 -9.99 -8.26
N VAL A 10 -3.80 -11.29 -8.56
CA VAL A 10 -3.74 -12.35 -7.54
C VAL A 10 -2.35 -12.40 -6.89
N ALA A 11 -1.28 -12.37 -7.69
CA ALA A 11 0.09 -12.37 -7.17
C ALA A 11 0.37 -11.14 -6.30
N PHE A 12 -0.11 -9.95 -6.72
CA PHE A 12 -0.04 -8.72 -5.95
C PHE A 12 -0.76 -8.87 -4.60
N ALA A 13 -2.01 -9.31 -4.61
CA ALA A 13 -2.78 -9.50 -3.38
C ALA A 13 -2.09 -10.47 -2.43
N PHE A 14 -1.62 -11.60 -2.95
CA PHE A 14 -0.93 -12.63 -2.16
C PHE A 14 0.36 -12.09 -1.52
N ALA A 15 1.19 -11.35 -2.25
CA ALA A 15 2.41 -10.74 -1.73
C ALA A 15 2.10 -9.77 -0.57
N HIS A 16 1.05 -8.95 -0.71
CA HIS A 16 0.66 -7.99 0.33
C HIS A 16 0.06 -8.68 1.56
N LEU A 17 -0.69 -9.75 1.38
CA LEU A 17 -1.21 -10.57 2.50
C LEU A 17 -0.07 -11.23 3.27
N LEU A 18 0.94 -11.78 2.60
CA LEU A 18 2.12 -12.36 3.24
C LEU A 18 2.92 -11.31 4.01
N ALA A 19 3.16 -10.14 3.42
CA ALA A 19 3.86 -9.03 4.08
C ALA A 19 3.04 -8.52 5.28
N GLY A 20 1.74 -8.34 5.12
CA GLY A 20 0.81 -7.96 6.20
C GLY A 20 0.83 -8.95 7.35
N TYR A 21 0.80 -10.25 7.06
CA TYR A 21 0.93 -11.31 8.06
C TYR A 21 2.27 -11.22 8.81
N ALA A 22 3.38 -11.01 8.10
CA ALA A 22 4.70 -10.87 8.72
C ALA A 22 4.75 -9.66 9.66
N TYR A 23 4.17 -8.53 9.28
CA TYR A 23 4.05 -7.34 10.13
C TYR A 23 3.12 -7.58 11.32
N ALA A 24 1.95 -8.19 11.12
CA ALA A 24 0.99 -8.51 12.18
C ALA A 24 1.60 -9.44 13.23
N LYS A 25 2.39 -10.43 12.81
CA LYS A 25 3.08 -11.37 13.73
C LYS A 25 4.22 -10.70 14.52
N ASN A 26 4.75 -9.57 14.06
CA ASN A 26 5.85 -8.86 14.67
C ASN A 26 5.43 -7.46 15.14
N GLN A 27 4.28 -7.32 15.76
CA GLN A 27 3.81 -6.05 16.33
C GLN A 27 4.64 -5.64 17.55
N ARG A 28 4.66 -4.33 17.83
CA ARG A 28 5.23 -3.78 19.07
C ARG A 28 4.32 -4.15 20.23
N ASP A 29 4.91 -4.40 21.39
CA ASP A 29 4.16 -4.73 22.61
C ASP A 29 3.28 -3.57 23.06
N HIS A 30 3.76 -2.34 22.87
CA HIS A 30 3.04 -1.11 23.19
C HIS A 30 3.12 -0.12 22.04
N ASN A 31 1.97 0.24 21.49
CA ASN A 31 1.80 1.34 20.55
C ASN A 31 0.98 2.45 21.25
N SER A 32 1.40 3.71 21.08
CA SER A 32 0.60 4.83 21.56
C SER A 32 -0.73 4.93 20.81
N ALA A 33 -1.75 5.55 21.43
CA ALA A 33 -3.04 5.80 20.78
C ALA A 33 -2.88 6.54 19.44
N ILE A 34 -1.91 7.46 19.37
CA ILE A 34 -1.60 8.22 18.15
C ILE A 34 -1.16 7.27 17.02
N ILE A 35 -0.28 6.30 17.30
CA ILE A 35 0.17 5.32 16.29
C ILE A 35 -1.00 4.46 15.82
N TRP A 36 -1.88 4.04 16.72
CA TRP A 36 -3.10 3.33 16.37
C TRP A 36 -4.03 4.14 15.48
N MET A 37 -4.21 5.44 15.79
CA MET A 37 -5.02 6.35 14.97
C MET A 37 -4.44 6.47 13.56
N PHE A 38 -3.13 6.67 13.42
CA PHE A 38 -2.48 6.71 12.10
C PHE A 38 -2.64 5.40 11.34
N ALA A 39 -2.42 4.27 11.98
CA ALA A 39 -2.57 2.97 11.34
C ALA A 39 -4.02 2.72 10.87
N ALA A 40 -5.02 3.08 11.66
CA ALA A 40 -6.43 2.95 11.31
C ALA A 40 -6.86 3.95 10.20
N ALA A 41 -6.26 5.13 10.15
CA ALA A 41 -6.56 6.14 9.15
C ALA A 41 -6.11 5.72 7.74
N VAL A 42 -5.02 4.97 7.61
CA VAL A 42 -4.45 4.60 6.28
C VAL A 42 -5.46 3.85 5.40
N PRO A 43 -6.13 2.76 5.83
CA PRO A 43 -7.12 2.08 5.00
C PRO A 43 -8.31 2.97 4.64
N VAL A 44 -8.78 3.79 5.59
CA VAL A 44 -9.91 4.69 5.36
C VAL A 44 -9.54 5.75 4.31
N ILE A 45 -8.39 6.40 4.45
CA ILE A 45 -7.91 7.40 3.49
C ILE A 45 -7.71 6.74 2.12
N ALA A 46 -7.12 5.55 2.06
CA ALA A 46 -6.89 4.85 0.81
C ALA A 46 -8.20 4.57 0.04
N VAL A 47 -9.21 4.03 0.72
CA VAL A 47 -10.53 3.74 0.09
C VAL A 47 -11.23 5.01 -0.35
N VAL A 48 -11.29 6.04 0.52
CA VAL A 48 -11.93 7.32 0.18
C VAL A 48 -11.22 8.00 -0.99
N SER A 49 -9.90 8.08 -0.96
CA SER A 49 -9.11 8.66 -2.06
C SER A 49 -9.30 7.90 -3.37
N SER A 50 -9.34 6.56 -3.31
CA SER A 50 -9.55 5.71 -4.49
C SER A 50 -10.95 5.88 -5.08
N TYR A 51 -11.97 5.99 -4.23
CA TYR A 51 -13.33 6.29 -4.67
C TYR A 51 -13.41 7.66 -5.37
N LEU A 52 -12.77 8.67 -4.80
CA LEU A 52 -12.71 10.01 -5.42
C LEU A 52 -11.87 10.00 -6.71
N ALA A 53 -10.78 9.25 -6.76
CA ALA A 53 -9.90 9.11 -7.91
C ALA A 53 -10.62 8.48 -9.13
N LEU A 54 -11.53 7.55 -8.89
CA LEU A 54 -12.29 6.87 -9.94
C LEU A 54 -13.52 7.65 -10.44
N ARG A 55 -13.81 8.84 -9.88
CA ARG A 55 -14.94 9.65 -10.34
C ARG A 55 -14.84 9.98 -11.83
N GLY A 56 -15.93 9.76 -12.54
CA GLY A 56 -16.01 10.01 -13.99
C GLY A 56 -15.38 8.91 -14.85
N SER A 57 -15.00 7.77 -14.27
CA SER A 57 -14.61 6.57 -15.00
C SER A 57 -15.75 5.56 -15.05
N ASP A 58 -15.69 4.65 -16.04
CA ASP A 58 -16.61 3.50 -16.15
C ASP A 58 -16.23 2.35 -15.20
N GLN A 59 -15.23 2.58 -14.34
CA GLN A 59 -14.76 1.57 -13.40
C GLN A 59 -15.75 1.37 -12.26
N THR A 60 -15.94 0.13 -11.86
CA THR A 60 -16.87 -0.22 -10.81
C THR A 60 -16.40 0.28 -9.44
N MET A 61 -17.36 0.60 -8.55
CA MET A 61 -17.07 0.94 -7.15
C MET A 61 -16.18 -0.11 -6.45
N LEU A 62 -16.23 -1.37 -6.90
CA LEU A 62 -15.41 -2.46 -6.38
C LEU A 62 -13.90 -2.18 -6.56
N MET A 63 -13.50 -1.49 -7.64
CA MET A 63 -12.09 -1.13 -7.84
C MET A 63 -11.57 -0.14 -6.80
N SER A 64 -12.42 0.66 -6.17
CA SER A 64 -11.99 1.55 -5.08
C SER A 64 -11.53 0.79 -3.83
N LEU A 65 -11.89 -0.49 -3.71
CA LEU A 65 -11.44 -1.37 -2.64
C LEU A 65 -10.08 -2.03 -2.93
N PHE A 66 -9.57 -1.91 -4.17
CA PHE A 66 -8.30 -2.52 -4.55
C PHE A 66 -7.13 -2.14 -3.62
N PRO A 67 -6.93 -0.86 -3.23
CA PRO A 67 -5.86 -0.48 -2.32
C PRO A 67 -6.08 -0.92 -0.86
N LEU A 68 -7.22 -1.50 -0.51
CA LEU A 68 -7.50 -1.90 0.87
C LEU A 68 -6.50 -2.97 1.37
N ILE A 69 -6.06 -3.86 0.49
CA ILE A 69 -5.10 -4.91 0.84
C ILE A 69 -3.73 -4.31 1.16
N SER A 70 -3.21 -3.44 0.30
CA SER A 70 -1.94 -2.75 0.52
C SER A 70 -2.01 -1.77 1.70
N ALA A 71 -3.14 -1.08 1.87
CA ALA A 71 -3.37 -0.18 3.00
C ALA A 71 -3.47 -0.92 4.34
N SER A 72 -4.06 -2.11 4.36
CA SER A 72 -4.06 -2.98 5.54
C SER A 72 -2.64 -3.46 5.89
N MET A 73 -1.86 -3.87 4.87
CA MET A 73 -0.44 -4.17 5.05
C MET A 73 0.33 -2.97 5.62
N ALA A 74 0.08 -1.75 5.12
CA ALA A 74 0.72 -0.53 5.60
C ALA A 74 0.33 -0.22 7.06
N ALA A 75 -0.93 -0.41 7.43
CA ALA A 75 -1.37 -0.27 8.83
C ALA A 75 -0.61 -1.22 9.76
N PHE A 76 -0.48 -2.49 9.39
CA PHE A 76 0.32 -3.45 10.17
C PHE A 76 1.81 -3.11 10.17
N ALA A 77 2.38 -2.57 9.08
CA ALA A 77 3.76 -2.12 9.04
C ALA A 77 4.02 -0.97 10.03
N ILE A 78 3.10 -0.02 10.13
CA ILE A 78 3.16 1.09 11.10
C ILE A 78 3.13 0.58 12.55
N LEU A 79 2.33 -0.44 12.85
CA LEU A 79 2.19 -1.02 14.18
C LEU A 79 3.32 -1.99 14.54
N SER A 80 4.12 -2.43 13.56
CA SER A 80 5.12 -3.47 13.73
C SER A 80 6.43 -2.97 14.35
N ARG A 81 7.27 -3.91 14.80
CA ARG A 81 8.64 -3.65 15.27
C ARG A 81 9.63 -3.34 14.15
N PHE A 82 9.21 -3.46 12.90
CA PHE A 82 10.05 -3.09 11.76
C PHE A 82 10.36 -1.58 11.76
N PRO A 83 11.48 -1.13 11.18
CA PRO A 83 11.84 0.28 11.16
C PRO A 83 10.75 1.14 10.51
N LEU A 84 10.15 2.05 11.26
CA LEU A 84 9.01 2.87 10.82
C LEU A 84 9.33 3.67 9.56
N TRP A 85 10.55 4.22 9.46
CA TRP A 85 10.99 5.01 8.31
C TRP A 85 11.17 4.21 7.03
N LEU A 86 11.41 2.91 7.13
CA LEU A 86 11.56 2.04 5.98
C LEU A 86 10.26 1.29 5.70
N SER A 87 9.78 0.50 6.65
CA SER A 87 8.61 -0.34 6.43
C SER A 87 7.30 0.46 6.48
N GLY A 88 7.10 1.31 7.49
CA GLY A 88 5.88 2.09 7.63
C GLY A 88 5.72 3.16 6.55
N LEU A 89 6.74 4.03 6.38
CA LEU A 89 6.71 5.07 5.35
C LEU A 89 6.75 4.47 3.94
N GLY A 90 7.57 3.44 3.71
CA GLY A 90 7.62 2.74 2.42
C GLY A 90 6.29 2.14 2.03
N ALA A 91 5.59 1.49 2.98
CA ALA A 91 4.26 0.96 2.76
C ALA A 91 3.21 2.06 2.50
N ALA A 92 3.30 3.22 3.17
CA ALA A 92 2.42 4.37 2.92
C ALA A 92 2.65 4.97 1.51
N ILE A 93 3.91 5.09 1.07
CA ILE A 93 4.25 5.52 -0.30
C ILE A 93 3.72 4.52 -1.32
N PHE A 94 3.79 3.23 -1.01
CA PHE A 94 3.23 2.18 -1.86
C PHE A 94 1.71 2.33 -2.02
N VAL A 95 0.98 2.54 -0.92
CA VAL A 95 -0.48 2.81 -0.96
C VAL A 95 -0.80 4.06 -1.79
N ALA A 96 0.02 5.10 -1.66
CA ALA A 96 -0.15 6.30 -2.48
C ALA A 96 0.02 5.99 -3.98
N SER A 97 0.92 5.08 -4.36
CA SER A 97 1.06 4.64 -5.75
C SER A 97 -0.18 3.91 -6.27
N ASP A 98 -0.85 3.11 -5.43
CA ASP A 98 -2.09 2.43 -5.81
C ASP A 98 -3.23 3.44 -6.05
N VAL A 99 -3.33 4.47 -5.21
CA VAL A 99 -4.31 5.56 -5.39
C VAL A 99 -4.01 6.35 -6.66
N LEU A 100 -2.74 6.65 -6.95
CA LEU A 100 -2.33 7.32 -8.19
C LEU A 100 -2.65 6.48 -9.42
N PHE A 101 -2.45 5.16 -9.35
CA PHE A 101 -2.82 4.24 -10.42
C PHE A 101 -4.33 4.33 -10.72
N LEU A 102 -5.17 4.33 -9.69
CA LEU A 102 -6.61 4.46 -9.87
C LEU A 102 -7.00 5.87 -10.35
N ALA A 103 -6.28 6.90 -9.92
CA ALA A 103 -6.49 8.26 -10.42
C ALA A 103 -6.17 8.40 -11.91
N ASP A 104 -5.14 7.69 -12.39
CA ASP A 104 -4.80 7.65 -13.82
C ASP A 104 -5.91 6.97 -14.66
N LEU A 105 -6.59 5.98 -14.10
CA LEU A 105 -7.77 5.36 -14.72
C LEU A 105 -9.01 6.24 -14.68
N GLY A 106 -9.10 7.17 -13.73
CA GLY A 106 -10.27 8.02 -13.49
C GLY A 106 -10.03 9.49 -13.82
N VAL A 107 -9.84 10.31 -12.78
CA VAL A 107 -9.80 11.78 -12.87
C VAL A 107 -8.65 12.33 -13.70
N LEU A 108 -7.52 11.63 -13.78
CA LEU A 108 -6.33 12.07 -14.53
C LEU A 108 -6.33 11.64 -16.00
N ARG A 109 -7.22 10.73 -16.40
CA ARG A 109 -7.49 10.30 -17.77
C ARG A 109 -6.24 9.95 -18.60
N HIS A 110 -5.40 9.07 -18.06
CA HIS A 110 -4.18 8.55 -18.72
C HIS A 110 -3.17 9.65 -19.13
N SER A 111 -2.95 10.62 -18.26
CA SER A 111 -1.91 11.62 -18.48
C SER A 111 -0.54 10.98 -18.20
N GLY A 112 0.31 10.89 -19.24
CA GLY A 112 1.58 10.16 -19.19
C GLY A 112 2.53 10.57 -18.04
N ALA A 113 2.50 11.84 -17.61
CA ALA A 113 3.29 12.32 -16.48
C ALA A 113 2.94 11.61 -15.15
N TRP A 114 1.67 11.33 -14.93
CA TRP A 114 1.21 10.65 -13.71
C TRP A 114 1.57 9.18 -13.68
N GLY A 115 1.65 8.53 -14.84
CA GLY A 115 2.14 7.16 -14.96
C GLY A 115 3.59 7.03 -14.43
N TYR A 116 4.48 7.96 -14.78
CA TYR A 116 5.85 7.97 -14.24
C TYR A 116 5.87 8.14 -12.71
N LEU A 117 5.03 9.03 -12.18
CA LEU A 117 4.94 9.25 -10.72
C LEU A 117 4.42 8.00 -10.00
N THR A 118 3.43 7.33 -10.56
CA THR A 118 2.90 6.05 -10.04
C THR A 118 4.01 5.00 -9.95
N TRP A 119 4.75 4.79 -11.03
CA TRP A 119 5.83 3.80 -11.06
C TRP A 119 7.01 4.18 -10.16
N ALA A 120 7.36 5.47 -10.09
CA ALA A 120 8.43 5.94 -9.21
C ALA A 120 8.07 5.73 -7.74
N SER A 121 6.86 6.11 -7.32
CA SER A 121 6.38 5.90 -5.94
C SER A 121 6.26 4.42 -5.60
N TYR A 122 5.77 3.59 -6.53
CA TYR A 122 5.76 2.13 -6.39
C TYR A 122 7.17 1.58 -6.12
N ALA A 123 8.14 1.92 -6.97
CA ALA A 123 9.51 1.42 -6.86
C ALA A 123 10.18 1.87 -5.56
N VAL A 124 10.02 3.14 -5.18
CA VAL A 124 10.55 3.68 -3.93
C VAL A 124 9.91 2.99 -2.72
N GLY A 125 8.58 2.89 -2.68
CA GLY A 125 7.86 2.24 -1.59
C GLY A 125 8.29 0.78 -1.43
N TYR A 126 8.37 0.04 -2.54
CA TYR A 126 8.82 -1.36 -2.56
C TYR A 126 10.27 -1.51 -2.04
N ALA A 127 11.20 -0.67 -2.52
CA ALA A 127 12.60 -0.71 -2.10
C ALA A 127 12.74 -0.40 -0.61
N MET A 128 11.98 0.55 -0.07
CA MET A 128 11.98 0.88 1.35
C MET A 128 11.44 -0.27 2.21
N VAL A 129 10.33 -0.90 1.81
CA VAL A 129 9.75 -2.07 2.49
C VAL A 129 10.75 -3.24 2.49
N ALA A 130 11.35 -3.54 1.35
CA ALA A 130 12.34 -4.61 1.24
C ALA A 130 13.58 -4.35 2.12
N ARG A 131 14.08 -3.11 2.13
CA ARG A 131 15.21 -2.73 2.99
C ARG A 131 14.84 -2.77 4.47
N GLY A 132 13.62 -2.39 4.83
CA GLY A 132 13.10 -2.49 6.20
C GLY A 132 13.04 -3.94 6.69
N ALA A 133 12.58 -4.86 5.83
CA ALA A 133 12.55 -6.29 6.13
C ALA A 133 13.97 -6.87 6.31
N ALA A 134 14.91 -6.51 5.43
CA ALA A 134 16.31 -6.95 5.53
C ALA A 134 16.97 -6.43 6.82
N SER A 135 16.76 -5.17 7.17
CA SER A 135 17.32 -4.57 8.40
C SER A 135 16.79 -5.25 9.65
N PHE A 136 15.50 -5.64 9.67
CA PHE A 136 14.91 -6.34 10.81
C PHE A 136 15.52 -7.72 11.04
N GLY A 137 15.87 -8.45 9.98
CA GLY A 137 16.56 -9.75 10.05
C GLY A 137 17.97 -9.65 10.66
N ILE A 138 18.65 -8.51 10.48
CA ILE A 138 20.00 -8.28 11.06
C ILE A 138 19.93 -7.96 12.54
N ILE A 139 18.93 -7.22 12.99
CA ILE A 139 18.76 -6.81 14.40
C ILE A 139 18.42 -7.99 15.33
N LYS A 140 17.82 -9.04 14.78
CA LYS A 140 17.44 -10.25 15.55
C LYS A 140 18.57 -11.29 15.73
N ARG A 141 19.73 -11.09 15.11
CA ARG A 141 20.92 -11.93 15.29
C ARG A 141 21.87 -11.33 16.31
#